data_0afec844cfc35fd60a5f3e9027068202
#
_entry.id   0afec844cfc35fd60a5f3e9027068202
#
_cell.length_a   1.000
_cell.length_b   1.000
_cell.length_c   1.000
_cell.angle_alpha   90.00
_cell.angle_beta   90.00
_cell.angle_gamma   90.00
#
_symmetry.space_group_name_H-M   'P 1'
#
loop_
_entity.id
_entity.type
_entity.pdbx_description
1 polymer ?
#
loop_
_entity_poly.entity_id
_entity_poly.type
_entity_poly.pdbx_seq_one_letter_code
_entity_poly.pdbx_strand_id
1 'polypeptide(L)'
;WGQWESSKWIVRLGRQRINWGINTVWNPNDIFNQYNYFDFDYEERPGSDALRVQYFPNFKSTLELGFAPAKQTGQSVAGMLYKTNRWQYDFQFLAGYYKEDLTAGTGWAGSIKGIGFKGEANYYFPLQEEGESNFTGSTALDYLFHFGLYAQLSYLYNGLGAAEPGLFNFASLGANQVQGPKNIFPFKHTLFTQAGYTI
;
A
#
# COMPACT_ATOMS: atom_id res chain seq x y z
N TRP A 1 18.32 13.78 7.08
CA TRP A 1 16.99 13.86 7.69
C TRP A 1 17.05 14.37 9.12
N GLY A 2 16.00 15.04 9.59
CA GLY A 2 15.86 15.48 10.98
C GLY A 2 14.64 14.83 11.65
N GLN A 3 14.74 14.52 12.94
CA GLN A 3 13.64 13.98 13.75
C GLN A 3 13.53 14.75 15.05
N TRP A 4 12.30 15.08 15.41
CA TRP A 4 11.93 15.54 16.73
C TRP A 4 10.92 14.57 17.33
N GLU A 5 11.08 14.27 18.63
CA GLU A 5 10.26 13.30 19.33
C GLU A 5 9.84 13.82 20.70
N SER A 6 8.60 13.53 21.08
CA SER A 6 8.00 13.80 22.37
C SER A 6 7.16 12.60 22.80
N SER A 7 6.62 12.60 23.99
CA SER A 7 5.83 11.48 24.55
C SER A 7 4.66 11.02 23.66
N LYS A 8 4.10 11.91 22.84
CA LYS A 8 2.94 11.62 21.97
C LYS A 8 3.15 11.99 20.50
N TRP A 9 4.28 12.57 20.15
CA TRP A 9 4.53 13.08 18.82
C TRP A 9 5.88 12.65 18.29
N ILE A 10 5.92 12.26 17.03
CA ILE A 10 7.15 12.10 16.24
C ILE A 10 6.99 12.92 14.97
N VAL A 11 7.95 13.82 14.71
CA VAL A 11 8.01 14.60 13.47
C VAL A 11 9.31 14.29 12.77
N ARG A 12 9.24 13.91 11.50
CA ARG A 12 10.41 13.63 10.65
C ARG A 12 10.36 14.47 9.39
N LEU A 13 11.50 15.05 9.01
CA LEU A 13 11.67 15.81 7.79
C LEU A 13 12.89 15.29 7.03
N GLY A 14 12.75 15.12 5.72
CA GLY A 14 13.80 14.67 4.81
C GLY A 14 13.54 13.29 4.26
N ARG A 15 14.58 12.67 3.68
CA ARG A 15 14.45 11.38 3.01
C ARG A 15 14.12 10.27 4.00
N GLN A 16 12.96 9.66 3.82
CA GLN A 16 12.44 8.61 4.68
C GLN A 16 11.50 7.69 3.91
N ARG A 17 11.32 6.48 4.41
CA ARG A 17 10.32 5.56 3.90
C ARG A 17 9.02 5.73 4.71
N ILE A 18 7.92 6.04 4.03
CA ILE A 18 6.57 6.09 4.61
C ILE A 18 5.83 4.88 4.03
N ASN A 19 5.60 3.85 4.84
CA ASN A 19 4.89 2.65 4.42
C ASN A 19 3.53 2.58 5.12
N TRP A 20 2.46 2.65 4.32
CA TRP A 20 1.08 2.57 4.79
C TRP A 20 0.38 1.25 4.40
N GLY A 21 1.14 0.35 3.78
CA GLY A 21 0.65 -0.99 3.45
C GLY A 21 0.59 -1.92 4.67
N ILE A 22 -0.37 -2.83 4.65
CA ILE A 22 -0.56 -3.91 5.64
C ILE A 22 -0.21 -5.26 5.03
N ASN A 23 -0.53 -5.46 3.75
CA ASN A 23 -0.34 -6.72 3.07
C ASN A 23 1.13 -7.00 2.74
N THR A 24 1.45 -8.26 2.55
CA THR A 24 2.81 -8.71 2.24
C THR A 24 3.16 -8.57 0.76
N VAL A 25 2.18 -8.68 -0.15
CA VAL A 25 2.42 -8.68 -1.60
C VAL A 25 1.98 -7.36 -2.22
N TRP A 26 0.69 -7.05 -2.21
CA TRP A 26 0.15 -5.85 -2.83
C TRP A 26 -0.43 -4.91 -1.79
N ASN A 27 -0.04 -3.63 -1.86
CA ASN A 27 -0.38 -2.61 -0.87
C ASN A 27 -1.08 -1.41 -1.51
N PRO A 28 -2.39 -1.47 -1.77
CA PRO A 28 -3.17 -0.37 -2.33
C PRO A 28 -3.09 0.95 -1.54
N ASN A 29 -2.85 0.88 -0.24
CA ASN A 29 -2.78 2.03 0.65
C ASN A 29 -1.37 2.66 0.75
N ASP A 30 -0.35 2.07 0.12
CA ASP A 30 1.02 2.58 0.19
C ASP A 30 1.26 3.70 -0.85
N ILE A 31 0.58 4.84 -0.67
CA ILE A 31 0.58 5.95 -1.62
C ILE A 31 1.90 6.73 -1.70
N PHE A 32 2.81 6.58 -0.74
CA PHE A 32 4.09 7.31 -0.71
C PHE A 32 5.21 6.56 -1.39
N ASN A 33 5.15 5.23 -1.48
CA ASN A 33 6.17 4.44 -2.13
C ASN A 33 5.76 4.11 -3.56
N GLN A 34 6.48 4.65 -4.52
CA GLN A 34 6.35 4.26 -5.92
C GLN A 34 7.17 2.99 -6.11
N TYR A 35 6.52 1.85 -6.03
CA TYR A 35 7.16 0.57 -6.25
C TYR A 35 6.77 0.02 -7.61
N ASN A 36 7.76 -0.16 -8.49
CA ASN A 36 7.59 -0.91 -9.72
C ASN A 36 7.90 -2.39 -9.43
N TYR A 37 6.87 -3.25 -9.43
CA TYR A 37 7.03 -4.69 -9.16
C TYR A 37 7.87 -5.42 -10.20
N PHE A 38 8.13 -4.80 -11.35
CA PHE A 38 8.93 -5.38 -12.45
C PHE A 38 10.34 -4.80 -12.54
N ASP A 39 10.68 -3.87 -11.68
CA ASP A 39 12.04 -3.38 -11.55
C ASP A 39 12.79 -4.22 -10.53
N PHE A 40 13.63 -5.12 -11.01
CA PHE A 40 14.42 -6.04 -10.20
C PHE A 40 15.76 -5.46 -9.77
N ASP A 41 16.08 -4.23 -10.20
CA ASP A 41 17.37 -3.56 -9.92
C ASP A 41 17.36 -2.79 -8.59
N TYR A 42 16.25 -2.73 -7.87
CA TYR A 42 16.18 -2.08 -6.56
C TYR A 42 16.72 -2.98 -5.46
N GLU A 43 17.91 -2.70 -4.96
CA GLU A 43 18.41 -3.29 -3.71
C GLU A 43 17.55 -2.89 -2.50
N GLU A 44 17.03 -1.65 -2.49
CA GLU A 44 16.10 -1.15 -1.47
C GLU A 44 15.01 -0.24 -2.08
N ARG A 45 13.81 -0.27 -1.49
CA ARG A 45 12.73 0.64 -1.89
C ARG A 45 13.16 2.10 -1.67
N PRO A 46 13.09 2.97 -2.69
CA PRO A 46 13.51 4.35 -2.54
C PRO A 46 12.67 5.09 -1.50
N GLY A 47 13.32 5.85 -0.64
CA GLY A 47 12.64 6.76 0.29
C GLY A 47 12.17 8.02 -0.42
N SER A 48 11.10 8.64 0.08
CA SER A 48 10.61 9.94 -0.35
C SER A 48 11.18 11.07 0.51
N ASP A 49 11.51 12.21 -0.11
CA ASP A 49 11.75 13.44 0.65
C ASP A 49 10.41 13.97 1.13
N ALA A 50 10.16 13.85 2.42
CA ALA A 50 8.83 14.05 2.97
C ALA A 50 8.87 14.67 4.38
N LEU A 51 7.76 15.32 4.73
CA LEU A 51 7.38 15.61 6.11
C LEU A 51 6.43 14.50 6.58
N ARG A 52 6.73 13.91 7.73
CA ARG A 52 5.88 12.92 8.40
C ARG A 52 5.64 13.35 9.83
N VAL A 53 4.39 13.38 10.23
CA VAL A 53 3.97 13.68 11.60
C VAL A 53 3.15 12.52 12.12
N GLN A 54 3.54 11.97 13.25
CA GLN A 54 2.80 10.90 13.93
C GLN A 54 2.35 11.39 15.30
N TYR A 55 1.08 11.15 15.60
CA TYR A 55 0.46 11.44 16.88
C TYR A 55 -0.10 10.16 17.50
N PHE A 56 0.23 9.92 18.76
CA PHE A 56 -0.18 8.76 19.53
C PHE A 56 -1.15 9.20 20.65
N PRO A 57 -2.47 9.25 20.36
CA PRO A 57 -3.47 9.62 21.37
C PRO A 57 -3.49 8.64 22.54
N ASN A 58 -3.25 7.37 22.24
CA ASN A 58 -3.11 6.27 23.18
C ASN A 58 -2.28 5.14 22.56
N PHE A 59 -1.98 4.08 23.33
CA PHE A 59 -1.14 2.97 22.87
C PHE A 59 -1.81 2.04 21.82
N LYS A 60 -3.12 2.20 21.55
CA LYS A 60 -3.86 1.41 20.56
C LYS A 60 -4.11 2.15 19.26
N SER A 61 -3.86 3.46 19.22
CA SER A 61 -4.22 4.28 18.07
C SER A 61 -3.09 5.20 17.67
N THR A 62 -2.94 5.41 16.38
CA THR A 62 -1.97 6.33 15.78
C THR A 62 -2.66 7.14 14.69
N LEU A 63 -2.45 8.44 14.70
CA LEU A 63 -2.77 9.33 13.59
C LEU A 63 -1.46 9.74 12.93
N GLU A 64 -1.35 9.54 11.63
CA GLU A 64 -0.17 9.86 10.85
C GLU A 64 -0.53 10.79 9.69
N LEU A 65 0.23 11.87 9.52
CA LEU A 65 0.17 12.77 8.40
C LEU A 65 1.46 12.64 7.60
N GLY A 66 1.35 12.56 6.29
CA GLY A 66 2.47 12.52 5.37
C GLY A 66 2.32 13.56 4.27
N PHE A 67 3.43 14.20 3.88
CA PHE A 67 3.49 15.09 2.73
C PHE A 67 4.82 14.92 2.01
N ALA A 68 4.76 14.52 0.75
CA ALA A 68 5.91 14.41 -0.15
C ALA A 68 5.72 15.38 -1.32
N PRO A 69 6.46 16.51 -1.35
CA PRO A 69 6.40 17.45 -2.47
C PRO A 69 7.02 16.86 -3.72
N ALA A 70 6.48 17.20 -4.87
CA ALA A 70 7.06 16.90 -6.17
C ALA A 70 7.49 18.17 -6.90
N LYS A 71 8.45 18.05 -7.82
CA LYS A 71 8.90 19.17 -8.64
C LYS A 71 7.87 19.59 -9.68
N GLN A 72 7.06 18.64 -10.15
CA GLN A 72 6.01 18.89 -11.12
C GLN A 72 4.70 19.20 -10.42
N THR A 73 3.97 20.19 -10.93
CA THR A 73 2.62 20.52 -10.44
C THR A 73 1.72 19.30 -10.52
N GLY A 74 0.92 19.06 -9.48
CA GLY A 74 0.00 17.94 -9.43
C GLY A 74 0.60 16.61 -8.96
N GLN A 75 1.90 16.41 -9.00
CA GLN A 75 2.56 15.13 -8.69
C GLN A 75 2.91 14.91 -7.22
N SER A 76 2.59 15.87 -6.35
CA SER A 76 2.79 15.74 -4.91
C SER A 76 1.87 14.66 -4.32
N VAL A 77 2.27 14.12 -3.17
CA VAL A 77 1.49 13.16 -2.41
C VAL A 77 1.30 13.69 -0.99
N ALA A 78 0.07 13.70 -0.51
CA ALA A 78 -0.27 14.09 0.85
C ALA A 78 -1.34 13.15 1.39
N GLY A 79 -1.31 12.87 2.68
CA GLY A 79 -2.34 12.00 3.24
C GLY A 79 -2.36 11.96 4.75
N MET A 80 -3.45 11.42 5.24
CA MET A 80 -3.71 11.12 6.63
C MET A 80 -4.05 9.64 6.77
N LEU A 81 -3.43 8.99 7.73
CA LEU A 81 -3.70 7.60 8.08
C LEU A 81 -4.04 7.52 9.57
N TYR A 82 -5.21 7.00 9.86
CA TYR A 82 -5.60 6.63 11.22
C TYR A 82 -5.52 5.12 11.38
N LYS A 83 -4.76 4.67 12.39
CA LYS A 83 -4.63 3.24 12.76
C LYS A 83 -5.21 3.03 14.15
N THR A 84 -5.90 1.92 14.34
CA THR A 84 -6.41 1.52 15.66
C THR A 84 -6.49 0.01 15.80
N ASN A 85 -6.15 -0.49 16.99
CA ASN A 85 -6.37 -1.90 17.33
C ASN A 85 -7.69 -2.03 18.09
N ARG A 86 -8.60 -2.85 17.55
CA ARG A 86 -9.89 -3.17 18.19
C ARG A 86 -10.30 -4.61 17.87
N TRP A 87 -10.84 -5.32 18.86
CA TRP A 87 -11.27 -6.71 18.73
C TRP A 87 -10.18 -7.67 18.22
N GLN A 88 -8.92 -7.43 18.60
CA GLN A 88 -7.74 -8.18 18.14
C GLN A 88 -7.44 -8.02 16.64
N TYR A 89 -8.03 -7.01 15.99
CA TYR A 89 -7.71 -6.59 14.64
C TYR A 89 -7.07 -5.21 14.63
N ASP A 90 -6.09 -5.03 13.77
CA ASP A 90 -5.57 -3.74 13.40
C ASP A 90 -6.40 -3.21 12.22
N PHE A 91 -7.00 -2.06 12.39
CA PHE A 91 -7.71 -1.34 11.34
C PHE A 91 -6.95 -0.10 10.95
N GLN A 92 -7.00 0.23 9.67
CA GLN A 92 -6.51 1.52 9.16
C GLN A 92 -7.52 2.17 8.24
N PHE A 93 -7.53 3.50 8.25
CA PHE A 93 -8.34 4.35 7.40
C PHE A 93 -7.45 5.44 6.84
N LEU A 94 -7.49 5.61 5.53
CA LEU A 94 -6.67 6.52 4.76
C LEU A 94 -7.55 7.52 4.04
N ALA A 95 -7.12 8.78 4.01
CA ALA A 95 -7.62 9.80 3.11
C ALA A 95 -6.45 10.65 2.64
N GLY A 96 -6.42 11.03 1.37
CA GLY A 96 -5.27 11.76 0.85
C GLY A 96 -5.44 12.29 -0.57
N TYR A 97 -4.36 12.87 -1.03
CA TYR A 97 -4.14 13.34 -2.38
C TYR A 97 -2.95 12.58 -2.97
N TYR A 98 -3.17 11.95 -4.11
CA TYR A 98 -2.17 11.18 -4.83
C TYR A 98 -2.15 11.62 -6.30
N LYS A 99 -1.19 12.46 -6.66
CA LYS A 99 -0.91 12.80 -8.08
C LYS A 99 -2.18 13.17 -8.86
N GLU A 100 -2.87 14.24 -8.44
CA GLU A 100 -4.10 14.74 -9.08
C GLU A 100 -5.37 13.92 -8.82
N ASP A 101 -5.29 12.88 -7.97
CA ASP A 101 -6.45 12.17 -7.48
C ASP A 101 -6.67 12.43 -5.99
N LEU A 102 -7.91 12.52 -5.55
CA LEU A 102 -8.27 12.28 -4.16
C LEU A 102 -8.32 10.78 -3.93
N THR A 103 -7.88 10.33 -2.77
CA THR A 103 -7.88 8.91 -2.45
C THR A 103 -8.45 8.65 -1.07
N ALA A 104 -9.22 7.57 -0.97
CA ALA A 104 -9.74 7.07 0.30
C ALA A 104 -9.57 5.56 0.38
N GLY A 105 -9.00 5.09 1.48
CA GLY A 105 -8.67 3.69 1.65
C GLY A 105 -8.94 3.17 3.05
N THR A 106 -9.01 1.86 3.15
CA THR A 106 -9.13 1.12 4.40
C THR A 106 -8.28 -0.14 4.37
N GLY A 107 -7.96 -0.65 5.55
CA GLY A 107 -7.26 -1.92 5.66
C GLY A 107 -7.50 -2.56 7.02
N TRP A 108 -7.26 -3.85 7.07
CA TRP A 108 -7.38 -4.65 8.28
C TRP A 108 -6.32 -5.74 8.31
N ALA A 109 -5.89 -6.09 9.52
CA ALA A 109 -5.04 -7.25 9.77
C ALA A 109 -5.44 -7.90 11.09
N GLY A 110 -5.61 -9.20 11.07
CA GLY A 110 -5.96 -9.97 12.24
C GLY A 110 -5.92 -11.46 11.96
N SER A 111 -6.53 -12.26 12.83
CA SER A 111 -6.61 -13.70 12.61
C SER A 111 -7.99 -14.25 12.93
N ILE A 112 -8.42 -15.27 12.19
CA ILE A 112 -9.64 -16.03 12.40
C ILE A 112 -9.25 -17.48 12.68
N LYS A 113 -9.41 -17.94 13.92
CA LYS A 113 -9.07 -19.32 14.32
C LYS A 113 -7.64 -19.74 13.95
N GLY A 114 -6.68 -18.81 14.07
CA GLY A 114 -5.27 -19.07 13.76
C GLY A 114 -4.88 -18.84 12.29
N ILE A 115 -5.83 -18.59 11.40
CA ILE A 115 -5.56 -18.19 10.01
C ILE A 115 -5.37 -16.66 9.99
N GLY A 116 -4.23 -16.19 9.55
CA GLY A 116 -4.00 -14.77 9.31
C GLY A 116 -4.94 -14.27 8.22
N PHE A 117 -5.60 -13.13 8.46
CA PHE A 117 -6.50 -12.51 7.49
C PHE A 117 -6.22 -11.01 7.42
N LYS A 118 -5.75 -10.57 6.26
CA LYS A 118 -5.37 -9.18 5.98
C LYS A 118 -6.04 -8.70 4.71
N GLY A 119 -6.27 -7.42 4.63
CA GLY A 119 -6.76 -6.82 3.41
C GLY A 119 -6.59 -5.31 3.39
N GLU A 120 -6.57 -4.78 2.18
CA GLU A 120 -6.54 -3.35 1.89
C GLU A 120 -7.46 -3.06 0.72
N ALA A 121 -8.09 -1.90 0.76
CA ALA A 121 -8.85 -1.38 -0.35
C ALA A 121 -8.62 0.12 -0.44
N ASN A 122 -8.50 0.64 -1.65
CA ASN A 122 -8.33 2.05 -1.92
C ASN A 122 -9.11 2.45 -3.18
N TYR A 123 -9.71 3.64 -3.15
CA TYR A 123 -10.38 4.24 -4.28
C TYR A 123 -9.74 5.58 -4.61
N TYR A 124 -9.53 5.81 -5.91
CA TYR A 124 -8.94 7.02 -6.47
C TYR A 124 -9.99 7.78 -7.28
N PHE A 125 -10.22 9.03 -6.88
CA PHE A 125 -11.15 9.97 -7.50
C PHE A 125 -10.34 11.02 -8.27
N PRO A 126 -10.35 11.03 -9.59
CA PRO A 126 -9.61 12.02 -10.36
C PRO A 126 -10.16 13.42 -10.12
N LEU A 127 -9.30 14.41 -10.01
CA LEU A 127 -9.67 15.82 -9.93
C LEU A 127 -9.76 16.48 -11.31
N GLN A 128 -9.21 15.82 -12.33
CA GLN A 128 -9.27 16.27 -13.71
C GLN A 128 -10.38 15.54 -14.46
N GLU A 129 -11.06 16.25 -15.38
CA GLU A 129 -12.20 15.70 -16.16
C GLU A 129 -11.82 14.49 -17.02
N GLU A 130 -10.59 14.44 -17.53
CA GLU A 130 -10.08 13.34 -18.35
C GLU A 130 -9.47 12.20 -17.51
N GLY A 131 -9.45 12.33 -16.18
CA GLY A 131 -8.86 11.35 -15.28
C GLY A 131 -9.77 10.12 -15.12
N GLU A 132 -9.14 8.94 -15.00
CA GLU A 132 -9.86 7.70 -14.71
C GLU A 132 -9.88 7.42 -13.22
N SER A 133 -11.06 7.13 -12.68
CA SER A 133 -11.19 6.62 -11.31
C SER A 133 -10.72 5.16 -11.25
N ASN A 134 -10.17 4.74 -10.12
CA ASN A 134 -9.82 3.34 -9.94
C ASN A 134 -10.11 2.85 -8.52
N PHE A 135 -10.58 1.61 -8.46
CA PHE A 135 -10.63 0.83 -7.24
C PHE A 135 -9.54 -0.25 -7.28
N THR A 136 -8.70 -0.27 -6.26
CA THR A 136 -7.73 -1.34 -6.02
C THR A 136 -8.01 -1.99 -4.68
N GLY A 137 -8.01 -3.32 -4.64
CA GLY A 137 -8.23 -4.06 -3.40
C GLY A 137 -7.39 -5.32 -3.36
N SER A 138 -6.79 -5.61 -2.22
CA SER A 138 -6.02 -6.82 -2.00
C SER A 138 -6.43 -7.51 -0.71
N THR A 139 -6.42 -8.84 -0.70
CA THR A 139 -6.63 -9.63 0.50
C THR A 139 -5.64 -10.78 0.55
N ALA A 140 -5.28 -11.20 1.76
CA ALA A 140 -4.35 -12.30 1.98
C ALA A 140 -4.83 -13.16 3.15
N LEU A 141 -4.68 -14.47 2.96
CA LEU A 141 -4.84 -15.50 3.98
C LEU A 141 -3.50 -16.19 4.17
N ASP A 142 -3.07 -16.36 5.40
CA ASP A 142 -1.85 -17.09 5.70
C ASP A 142 -2.06 -18.04 6.89
N TYR A 143 -1.39 -19.20 6.84
CA TYR A 143 -1.47 -20.19 7.89
C TYR A 143 -0.16 -20.95 8.05
N LEU A 144 0.26 -21.09 9.30
CA LEU A 144 1.37 -21.96 9.68
C LEU A 144 0.83 -23.26 10.26
N PHE A 145 0.99 -24.35 9.53
CA PHE A 145 0.58 -25.68 10.00
C PHE A 145 1.51 -26.16 11.11
N HIS A 146 0.98 -26.95 12.04
CA HIS A 146 1.72 -27.49 13.19
C HIS A 146 2.92 -28.37 12.81
N PHE A 147 2.96 -28.90 11.58
CA PHE A 147 4.09 -29.65 11.04
C PHE A 147 5.13 -28.81 10.32
N GLY A 148 5.07 -27.47 10.44
CA GLY A 148 6.10 -26.56 9.92
C GLY A 148 5.87 -26.03 8.49
N LEU A 149 4.78 -26.42 7.82
CA LEU A 149 4.43 -25.85 6.52
C LEU A 149 3.75 -24.49 6.71
N TYR A 150 4.28 -23.44 6.10
CA TYR A 150 3.62 -22.15 5.90
C TYR A 150 2.95 -22.10 4.54
N ALA A 151 1.72 -21.65 4.47
CA ALA A 151 1.00 -21.42 3.22
C ALA A 151 0.37 -20.02 3.23
N GLN A 152 0.44 -19.35 2.09
CA GLN A 152 -0.19 -18.04 1.86
C GLN A 152 -0.93 -18.05 0.53
N LEU A 153 -2.12 -17.46 0.54
CA LEU A 153 -2.92 -17.14 -0.63
C LEU A 153 -3.25 -15.65 -0.62
N SER A 154 -2.92 -14.95 -1.68
CA SER A 154 -3.26 -13.54 -1.84
C SER A 154 -4.02 -13.30 -3.13
N TYR A 155 -4.96 -12.36 -3.10
CA TYR A 155 -5.75 -11.94 -4.26
C TYR A 155 -5.68 -10.42 -4.40
N LEU A 156 -5.54 -9.96 -5.64
CA LEU A 156 -5.58 -8.55 -6.03
C LEU A 156 -6.70 -8.32 -7.05
N TYR A 157 -7.48 -7.28 -6.82
CA TYR A 157 -8.34 -6.65 -7.79
C TYR A 157 -7.78 -5.27 -8.16
N ASN A 158 -7.63 -5.01 -9.46
CA ASN A 158 -7.22 -3.73 -10.02
C ASN A 158 -8.20 -3.30 -11.13
N GLY A 159 -9.01 -2.28 -10.89
CA GLY A 159 -10.05 -1.86 -11.83
C GLY A 159 -9.53 -1.43 -13.20
N LEU A 160 -8.33 -0.81 -13.27
CA LEU A 160 -7.66 -0.40 -14.51
C LEU A 160 -6.88 -1.54 -15.19
N GLY A 161 -6.78 -2.69 -14.56
CA GLY A 161 -6.08 -3.84 -15.14
C GLY A 161 -6.84 -4.47 -16.32
N ALA A 162 -6.11 -5.11 -17.21
CA ALA A 162 -6.69 -5.86 -18.34
C ALA A 162 -7.57 -7.01 -17.83
N ALA A 163 -8.80 -7.13 -18.40
CA ALA A 163 -9.75 -8.18 -18.02
C ALA A 163 -9.45 -9.51 -18.71
N GLU A 164 -8.86 -9.47 -19.91
CA GLU A 164 -8.55 -10.67 -20.68
C GLU A 164 -7.08 -11.05 -20.57
N PRO A 165 -6.75 -12.35 -20.47
CA PRO A 165 -5.38 -12.82 -20.55
C PRO A 165 -4.89 -12.65 -21.99
N GLY A 166 -4.30 -11.51 -22.31
CA GLY A 166 -3.56 -11.32 -23.54
C GLY A 166 -2.21 -12.04 -23.49
N LEU A 167 -1.56 -12.23 -24.65
CA LEU A 167 -0.15 -12.60 -24.69
C LEU A 167 0.62 -11.57 -23.88
N PHE A 168 1.12 -11.99 -22.72
CA PHE A 168 1.87 -11.16 -21.80
C PHE A 168 3.19 -10.75 -22.48
N ASN A 169 3.24 -9.56 -23.03
CA ASN A 169 4.47 -9.03 -23.57
C ASN A 169 5.23 -8.31 -22.45
N PHE A 170 6.19 -8.99 -21.84
CA PHE A 170 7.08 -8.41 -20.83
C PHE A 170 7.78 -7.12 -21.31
N ALA A 171 8.02 -6.97 -22.60
CA ALA A 171 8.62 -5.77 -23.17
C ALA A 171 7.68 -4.55 -23.11
N SER A 172 6.36 -4.75 -23.12
CA SER A 172 5.39 -3.65 -22.99
C SER A 172 5.19 -3.16 -21.56
N LEU A 173 5.55 -3.94 -20.57
CA LEU A 173 5.46 -3.57 -19.15
C LEU A 173 6.46 -2.49 -18.74
N GLY A 174 7.63 -2.45 -19.38
CA GLY A 174 8.66 -1.46 -19.08
C GLY A 174 8.45 -0.09 -19.73
N ALA A 175 7.62 0.00 -20.78
CA ALA A 175 7.64 1.15 -21.66
C ALA A 175 6.53 2.20 -21.40
N ASN A 176 5.34 1.85 -20.90
CA ASN A 176 4.19 2.77 -20.97
C ASN A 176 3.19 2.78 -19.79
N GLN A 177 3.39 2.02 -18.72
CA GLN A 177 2.48 2.11 -17.57
C GLN A 177 3.27 2.50 -16.32
N VAL A 178 3.04 3.72 -15.83
CA VAL A 178 3.51 4.14 -14.52
C VAL A 178 2.79 3.30 -13.47
N GLN A 179 3.47 2.27 -12.99
CA GLN A 179 2.95 1.45 -11.90
C GLN A 179 3.06 2.21 -10.59
N GLY A 180 2.01 2.13 -9.81
CA GLY A 180 1.89 2.79 -8.53
C GLY A 180 0.66 2.26 -7.79
N PRO A 181 0.36 2.75 -6.59
CA PRO A 181 -0.77 2.25 -5.80
C PRO A 181 -2.14 2.42 -6.48
N LYS A 182 -2.28 3.38 -7.41
CA LYS A 182 -3.49 3.54 -8.23
C LYS A 182 -3.63 2.44 -9.28
N ASN A 183 -2.54 2.02 -9.94
CA ASN A 183 -2.51 0.96 -10.94
C ASN A 183 -1.39 -0.02 -10.59
N ILE A 184 -1.67 -0.92 -9.66
CA ILE A 184 -0.68 -1.75 -8.97
C ILE A 184 -0.14 -2.88 -9.86
N PHE A 185 -0.98 -3.41 -10.77
CA PHE A 185 -0.62 -4.58 -11.56
C PHE A 185 -1.37 -4.56 -12.91
N PRO A 186 -0.78 -5.11 -13.98
CA PRO A 186 -1.38 -5.04 -15.32
C PRO A 186 -2.72 -5.75 -15.48
N PHE A 187 -3.01 -6.73 -14.63
CA PHE A 187 -4.22 -7.54 -14.73
C PHE A 187 -5.27 -7.11 -13.71
N LYS A 188 -6.53 -7.23 -14.10
CA LYS A 188 -7.69 -6.92 -13.27
C LYS A 188 -7.83 -7.85 -12.08
N HIS A 189 -7.53 -9.13 -12.27
CA HIS A 189 -7.58 -10.17 -11.26
C HIS A 189 -6.24 -10.88 -11.18
N THR A 190 -5.63 -10.95 -10.01
CA THR A 190 -4.35 -11.63 -9.81
C THR A 190 -4.37 -12.44 -8.54
N LEU A 191 -3.90 -13.68 -8.64
CA LEU A 191 -3.70 -14.58 -7.51
C LEU A 191 -2.20 -14.81 -7.29
N PHE A 192 -1.80 -14.82 -6.02
CA PHE A 192 -0.46 -15.19 -5.61
C PHE A 192 -0.55 -16.28 -4.54
N THR A 193 0.27 -17.32 -4.70
CA THR A 193 0.38 -18.40 -3.72
C THR A 193 1.84 -18.57 -3.32
N GLN A 194 2.06 -18.80 -2.04
CA GLN A 194 3.37 -19.10 -1.50
C GLN A 194 3.27 -20.28 -0.54
N ALA A 195 4.26 -21.17 -0.59
CA ALA A 195 4.43 -22.22 0.40
C ALA A 195 5.90 -22.26 0.83
N GLY A 196 6.15 -22.44 2.13
CA GLY A 196 7.47 -22.57 2.71
C GLY A 196 7.46 -23.62 3.79
N TYR A 197 8.53 -24.42 3.88
CA TYR A 197 8.67 -25.45 4.90
C TYR A 197 9.93 -25.17 5.71
N THR A 198 9.78 -25.15 7.03
CA THR A 198 10.93 -25.02 7.93
C THR A 198 11.44 -26.43 8.27
N ILE A 199 12.67 -26.70 7.89
CA ILE A 199 13.40 -27.96 8.16
C ILE A 199 14.07 -27.87 9.52
#